data_2a71499e622fe54a9d750976a9e18f7c
#
_entry.id   2a71499e622fe54a9d750976a9e18f7c
#
_cell.length_a   1.000
_cell.length_b   1.000
_cell.length_c   1.000
_cell.angle_alpha   90.00
_cell.angle_beta   90.00
_cell.angle_gamma   90.00
#
_symmetry.space_group_name_H-M   'P 1'
#
loop_
_entity.id
_entity.type
_entity.pdbx_description
1 polymer ?
#
loop_
_entity_poly.entity_id
_entity_poly.type
_entity_poly.pdbx_seq_one_letter_code
_entity_poly.pdbx_strand_id
1 'polypeptide(L)'
;MSSLRLAIAQLNCTVGDLAGNAERIAGCAARARAAGAHLMVTPELALCGYPPEDLLLRPDFLRACARTLAELAARVEGIGVVVGHPEAYRGDCYNAASLLRDGRVVATYRKHRLPNYEVFDEQRYFAAGRQPCVIEINGVHCGINICADVWEPGAADA
;
A
#
# COMPACT_ATOMS: atom_id res chain seq x y z
N MET A 1 -11.89 24.06 11.42
CA MET A 1 -12.33 22.90 10.63
C MET A 1 -11.09 22.07 10.30
N SER A 2 -11.10 20.77 10.58
CA SER A 2 -10.01 19.88 10.16
C SER A 2 -9.99 19.78 8.64
N SER A 3 -8.83 19.92 8.02
CA SER A 3 -8.66 19.81 6.57
C SER A 3 -7.56 18.82 6.25
N LEU A 4 -7.75 17.99 5.22
CA LEU A 4 -6.77 17.03 4.74
C LEU A 4 -6.22 17.49 3.39
N ARG A 5 -4.90 17.69 3.30
CA ARG A 5 -4.22 17.85 2.03
C ARG A 5 -3.60 16.52 1.63
N LEU A 6 -4.15 15.95 0.56
CA LEU A 6 -3.75 14.65 0.02
C LEU A 6 -2.84 14.85 -1.20
N ALA A 7 -1.74 14.11 -1.26
CA ALA A 7 -0.91 13.97 -2.44
C ALA A 7 -1.12 12.59 -3.07
N ILE A 8 -1.31 12.55 -4.39
CA ILE A 8 -1.40 11.31 -5.16
C ILE A 8 -0.09 11.13 -5.90
N ALA A 9 0.65 10.05 -5.58
CA ALA A 9 1.90 9.74 -6.24
C ALA A 9 1.63 8.82 -7.45
N GLN A 10 1.54 9.42 -8.65
CA GLN A 10 1.46 8.67 -9.91
C GLN A 10 2.86 8.16 -10.27
N LEU A 11 3.13 6.87 -9.97
CA LEU A 11 4.45 6.25 -10.14
C LEU A 11 4.41 5.17 -11.20
N ASN A 12 5.41 5.16 -12.06
CA ASN A 12 5.71 4.03 -12.93
C ASN A 12 6.68 3.09 -12.19
N CYS A 13 6.11 2.15 -11.41
CA CYS A 13 6.88 1.19 -10.63
C CYS A 13 7.32 0.02 -11.51
N THR A 14 8.55 -0.44 -11.33
CA THR A 14 9.12 -1.57 -12.06
C THR A 14 8.91 -2.85 -11.27
N VAL A 15 8.35 -3.89 -11.92
CA VAL A 15 8.13 -5.19 -11.27
C VAL A 15 9.45 -5.79 -10.79
N GLY A 16 9.50 -6.17 -9.51
CA GLY A 16 10.67 -6.78 -8.86
C GLY A 16 11.76 -5.79 -8.41
N ASP A 17 11.73 -4.53 -8.85
CA ASP A 17 12.72 -3.51 -8.45
C ASP A 17 12.33 -2.85 -7.12
N LEU A 18 12.46 -3.62 -6.03
CA LEU A 18 12.06 -3.14 -4.70
C LEU A 18 12.82 -1.88 -4.28
N ALA A 19 14.13 -1.85 -4.50
CA ALA A 19 14.99 -0.73 -4.11
C ALA A 19 14.65 0.52 -4.91
N GLY A 20 14.57 0.43 -6.25
CA GLY A 20 14.25 1.56 -7.11
C GLY A 20 12.84 2.10 -6.87
N ASN A 21 11.85 1.22 -6.62
CA ASN A 21 10.50 1.65 -6.29
C ASN A 21 10.45 2.35 -4.93
N ALA A 22 11.15 1.84 -3.90
CA ALA A 22 11.26 2.48 -2.59
C ALA A 22 11.89 3.86 -2.67
N GLU A 23 12.94 4.04 -3.48
CA GLU A 23 13.57 5.36 -3.71
C GLU A 23 12.60 6.34 -4.38
N ARG A 24 11.84 5.89 -5.39
CA ARG A 24 10.81 6.72 -6.04
C ARG A 24 9.73 7.16 -5.04
N ILE A 25 9.25 6.21 -4.21
CA ILE A 25 8.24 6.50 -3.17
C ILE A 25 8.79 7.51 -2.16
N ALA A 26 9.99 7.29 -1.63
CA ALA A 26 10.62 8.19 -0.67
C ALA A 26 10.83 9.61 -1.24
N GLY A 27 11.30 9.71 -2.48
CA GLY A 27 11.46 10.99 -3.17
C GLY A 27 10.14 11.73 -3.38
N CYS A 28 9.04 11.00 -3.70
CA CYS A 28 7.71 11.58 -3.79
C CYS A 28 7.18 12.02 -2.42
N ALA A 29 7.41 11.24 -1.36
CA ALA A 29 7.01 11.59 0.00
C ALA A 29 7.68 12.88 0.48
N ALA A 30 8.98 13.04 0.21
CA ALA A 30 9.71 14.27 0.53
C ALA A 30 9.12 15.50 -0.20
N ARG A 31 8.79 15.38 -1.49
CA ARG A 31 8.15 16.45 -2.27
C ARG A 31 6.74 16.76 -1.76
N ALA A 32 5.94 15.72 -1.48
CA ALA A 32 4.59 15.89 -0.93
C ALA A 32 4.62 16.63 0.42
N ARG A 33 5.54 16.23 1.31
CA ARG A 33 5.77 16.93 2.58
C ARG A 33 6.15 18.39 2.37
N ALA A 34 7.08 18.68 1.49
CA ALA A 34 7.50 20.04 1.18
C ALA A 34 6.36 20.90 0.62
N ALA A 35 5.40 20.28 -0.11
CA ALA A 35 4.19 20.93 -0.58
C ALA A 35 3.08 21.05 0.51
N GLY A 36 3.35 20.62 1.73
CA GLY A 36 2.44 20.69 2.87
C GLY A 36 1.34 19.65 2.85
N ALA A 37 1.51 18.50 2.16
CA ALA A 37 0.58 17.39 2.23
C ALA A 37 0.64 16.71 3.59
N HIS A 38 -0.51 16.27 4.10
CA HIS A 38 -0.63 15.52 5.36
C HIS A 38 -0.54 14.01 5.12
N LEU A 39 -0.97 13.57 3.94
CA LEU A 39 -0.99 12.17 3.51
C LEU A 39 -0.58 12.07 2.03
N MET A 40 0.22 11.08 1.70
CA MET A 40 0.49 10.67 0.32
C MET A 40 0.00 9.25 0.11
N VAL A 41 -0.60 8.98 -1.05
CA VAL A 41 -1.00 7.63 -1.46
C VAL A 41 -0.23 7.21 -2.71
N THR A 42 0.13 5.92 -2.78
CA THR A 42 0.83 5.30 -3.91
C THR A 42 -0.10 4.37 -4.69
N PRO A 43 0.27 3.93 -5.91
CA PRO A 43 -0.45 2.87 -6.62
C PRO A 43 -0.52 1.56 -5.85
N GLU A 44 -1.50 0.73 -6.21
CA GLU A 44 -1.60 -0.68 -5.79
C GLU A 44 -0.29 -1.41 -6.06
N LEU A 45 0.20 -2.17 -5.07
CA LEU A 45 1.47 -2.93 -5.13
C LEU A 45 2.70 -2.11 -5.56
N ALA A 46 2.70 -0.79 -5.29
CA ALA A 46 3.75 0.13 -5.76
C ALA A 46 5.16 -0.30 -5.34
N LEU A 47 5.30 -0.94 -4.16
CA LEU A 47 6.61 -1.35 -3.68
C LEU A 47 7.26 -2.41 -4.56
N CYS A 48 6.49 -3.37 -5.06
CA CYS A 48 7.00 -4.46 -5.88
C CYS A 48 6.71 -4.31 -7.38
N GLY A 49 5.89 -3.33 -7.77
CA GLY A 49 5.35 -3.17 -9.12
C GLY A 49 4.16 -4.09 -9.38
N TYR A 50 3.29 -3.72 -10.33
CA TYR A 50 2.08 -4.45 -10.69
C TYR A 50 2.11 -4.85 -12.18
N PRO A 51 1.74 -6.12 -12.55
CA PRO A 51 1.46 -7.25 -11.67
C PRO A 51 2.75 -8.04 -11.32
N PRO A 52 2.96 -8.42 -10.06
CA PRO A 52 4.16 -9.17 -9.64
C PRO A 52 4.11 -10.67 -9.96
N GLU A 53 2.94 -11.21 -10.28
CA GLU A 53 2.70 -12.59 -10.72
C GLU A 53 3.44 -13.65 -9.87
N ASP A 54 4.13 -14.60 -10.51
CA ASP A 54 4.81 -15.73 -9.85
C ASP A 54 5.95 -15.33 -8.89
N LEU A 55 6.35 -14.06 -8.85
CA LEU A 55 7.25 -13.58 -7.79
C LEU A 55 6.63 -13.75 -6.40
N LEU A 56 5.30 -13.67 -6.30
CA LEU A 56 4.55 -13.83 -5.05
C LEU A 56 4.63 -15.26 -4.48
N LEU A 57 4.93 -16.26 -5.31
CA LEU A 57 5.13 -17.65 -4.90
C LEU A 57 6.50 -17.90 -4.27
N ARG A 58 7.38 -16.90 -4.27
CA ARG A 58 8.75 -16.99 -3.74
C ARG A 58 8.84 -16.40 -2.33
N PRO A 59 9.02 -17.22 -1.29
CA PRO A 59 9.10 -16.73 0.09
C PRO A 59 10.22 -15.69 0.31
N ASP A 60 11.35 -15.82 -0.42
CA ASP A 60 12.44 -14.86 -0.35
C ASP A 60 12.04 -13.48 -0.86
N PHE A 61 11.22 -13.43 -1.91
CA PHE A 61 10.70 -12.18 -2.45
C PHE A 61 9.77 -11.49 -1.45
N LEU A 62 8.84 -12.22 -0.84
CA LEU A 62 7.95 -11.67 0.19
C LEU A 62 8.73 -11.16 1.41
N ARG A 63 9.77 -11.89 1.83
CA ARG A 63 10.67 -11.41 2.90
C ARG A 63 11.42 -10.14 2.49
N ALA A 64 11.88 -10.05 1.25
CA ALA A 64 12.52 -8.85 0.73
C ALA A 64 11.54 -7.66 0.70
N CYS A 65 10.28 -7.85 0.26
CA CYS A 65 9.25 -6.81 0.31
C CYS A 65 9.03 -6.29 1.74
N ALA A 66 8.94 -7.20 2.72
CA ALA A 66 8.74 -6.80 4.12
C ALA A 66 9.93 -5.99 4.68
N ARG A 67 11.17 -6.40 4.36
CA ARG A 67 12.36 -5.62 4.77
C ARG A 67 12.39 -4.25 4.11
N THR A 68 12.17 -4.18 2.80
CA THR A 68 12.18 -2.92 2.06
C THR A 68 11.08 -1.97 2.56
N LEU A 69 9.89 -2.51 2.91
CA LEU A 69 8.83 -1.71 3.51
C LEU A 69 9.26 -1.10 4.86
N ALA A 70 9.91 -1.89 5.71
CA ALA A 70 10.40 -1.42 7.01
C ALA A 70 11.52 -0.38 6.86
N GLU A 71 12.44 -0.58 5.93
CA GLU A 71 13.49 0.38 5.60
C GLU A 71 12.93 1.69 5.04
N LEU A 72 11.92 1.60 4.16
CA LEU A 72 11.19 2.77 3.65
C LEU A 72 10.46 3.49 4.78
N ALA A 73 9.77 2.76 5.67
CA ALA A 73 9.06 3.35 6.80
C ALA A 73 10.00 4.16 7.70
N ALA A 74 11.22 3.67 7.97
CA ALA A 74 12.22 4.37 8.77
C ALA A 74 12.66 5.71 8.17
N ARG A 75 12.39 5.96 6.89
CA ARG A 75 12.73 7.20 6.16
C ARG A 75 11.56 8.19 6.06
N VAL A 76 10.35 7.77 6.48
CA VAL A 76 9.13 8.58 6.38
C VAL A 76 8.93 9.37 7.68
N GLU A 77 9.06 10.70 7.59
CA GLU A 77 8.86 11.62 8.71
C GLU A 77 8.02 12.83 8.31
N GLY A 78 7.17 13.28 9.22
CA GLY A 78 6.37 14.49 9.07
C GLY A 78 5.28 14.45 7.99
N ILE A 79 4.94 13.25 7.50
CA ILE A 79 3.84 12.97 6.56
C ILE A 79 3.40 11.52 6.75
N GLY A 80 2.10 11.23 6.54
CA GLY A 80 1.64 9.86 6.34
C GLY A 80 1.84 9.40 4.90
N VAL A 81 2.29 8.16 4.68
CA VAL A 81 2.42 7.57 3.33
C VAL A 81 1.74 6.22 3.29
N VAL A 82 0.71 6.07 2.46
CA VAL A 82 0.07 4.77 2.20
C VAL A 82 0.79 4.11 1.04
N VAL A 83 1.38 2.94 1.30
CA VAL A 83 2.18 2.18 0.34
C VAL A 83 1.52 0.85 0.04
N GLY A 84 1.24 0.57 -1.26
CA GLY A 84 0.78 -0.74 -1.75
C GLY A 84 1.94 -1.73 -1.79
N HIS A 85 1.75 -2.92 -1.21
CA HIS A 85 2.77 -3.98 -1.15
C HIS A 85 2.14 -5.36 -0.94
N PRO A 86 2.83 -6.48 -1.28
CA PRO A 86 2.40 -7.81 -0.87
C PRO A 86 2.79 -8.03 0.60
N GLU A 87 1.90 -8.65 1.38
CA GLU A 87 2.14 -9.00 2.77
C GLU A 87 2.00 -10.51 2.99
N ALA A 88 3.04 -11.16 3.53
CA ALA A 88 2.95 -12.52 4.06
C ALA A 88 2.51 -12.47 5.52
N TYR A 89 1.35 -13.07 5.84
CA TYR A 89 0.81 -13.08 7.20
C TYR A 89 0.08 -14.39 7.49
N ARG A 90 0.46 -15.10 8.56
CA ARG A 90 -0.14 -16.36 9.03
C ARG A 90 -0.23 -17.47 7.98
N GLY A 91 0.73 -17.52 7.05
CA GLY A 91 0.79 -18.54 5.99
C GLY A 91 0.15 -18.12 4.67
N ASP A 92 -0.59 -17.02 4.65
CA ASP A 92 -1.22 -16.46 3.46
C ASP A 92 -0.42 -15.27 2.90
N CYS A 93 -0.64 -14.96 1.62
CA CYS A 93 -0.18 -13.74 0.97
C CYS A 93 -1.37 -12.80 0.73
N TYR A 94 -1.21 -11.51 1.03
CA TYR A 94 -2.23 -10.49 0.85
C TYR A 94 -1.75 -9.37 -0.04
N ASN A 95 -2.65 -8.85 -0.88
CA ASN A 95 -2.50 -7.54 -1.49
C ASN A 95 -2.85 -6.50 -0.42
N ALA A 96 -1.87 -5.73 0.02
CA ALA A 96 -2.00 -4.87 1.19
C ALA A 96 -1.59 -3.42 0.91
N ALA A 97 -2.12 -2.52 1.73
CA ALA A 97 -1.72 -1.13 1.79
C ALA A 97 -1.39 -0.76 3.23
N SER A 98 -0.17 -0.30 3.48
CA SER A 98 0.29 0.08 4.81
C SER A 98 0.50 1.57 4.94
N LEU A 99 0.02 2.15 6.04
CA LEU A 99 0.35 3.51 6.45
C LEU A 99 1.72 3.53 7.11
N LEU A 100 2.66 4.21 6.48
CA LEU A 100 3.97 4.55 7.04
C LEU A 100 3.91 5.95 7.64
N ARG A 101 4.36 6.11 8.88
CA ARG A 101 4.38 7.39 9.57
C ARG A 101 5.39 7.36 10.72
N ASP A 102 6.15 8.45 10.84
CA ASP A 102 7.09 8.67 11.96
C ASP A 102 8.03 7.47 12.19
N GLY A 103 8.64 6.98 11.11
CA GLY A 103 9.64 5.93 11.13
C GLY A 103 9.10 4.50 11.24
N ARG A 104 7.79 4.26 11.16
CA ARG A 104 7.21 2.93 11.36
C ARG A 104 5.97 2.67 10.50
N VAL A 105 5.61 1.39 10.38
CA VAL A 105 4.29 0.96 9.87
C VAL A 105 3.27 1.13 11.00
N VAL A 106 2.22 1.93 10.77
CA VAL A 106 1.21 2.27 11.79
C VAL A 106 -0.05 1.42 11.64
N ALA A 107 -0.46 1.15 10.40
CA ALA A 107 -1.64 0.37 10.09
C ALA A 107 -1.43 -0.37 8.77
N THR A 108 -2.09 -1.51 8.60
CA THR A 108 -2.08 -2.30 7.37
C THR A 108 -3.50 -2.74 7.03
N TYR A 109 -3.94 -2.40 5.83
CA TYR A 109 -5.17 -2.87 5.22
C TYR A 109 -4.86 -4.01 4.25
N ARG A 110 -5.71 -5.03 4.21
CA ARG A 110 -5.65 -6.16 3.27
C ARG A 110 -6.86 -6.11 2.36
N LYS A 111 -6.63 -6.13 1.05
CA LYS A 111 -7.67 -6.04 0.01
C LYS A 111 -8.73 -7.13 0.22
N HIS A 112 -10.01 -6.74 0.17
CA HIS A 112 -11.14 -7.64 0.32
C HIS A 112 -11.57 -8.27 -0.99
N ARG A 113 -11.66 -7.46 -2.07
CA ARG A 113 -12.12 -7.88 -3.38
C ARG A 113 -10.96 -8.22 -4.28
N LEU A 114 -10.86 -9.50 -4.64
CA LEU A 114 -9.80 -10.02 -5.50
C LEU A 114 -10.39 -10.27 -6.89
N PRO A 115 -10.20 -9.35 -7.87
CA PRO A 115 -10.68 -9.56 -9.21
C PRO A 115 -9.99 -10.77 -9.85
N ASN A 116 -10.78 -11.61 -10.52
CA ASN A 116 -10.32 -12.84 -11.15
C ASN A 116 -11.01 -13.03 -12.50
N TYR A 117 -10.95 -12.01 -13.34
CA TYR A 117 -11.54 -11.95 -14.66
C TYR A 117 -10.63 -11.18 -15.63
N GLU A 118 -10.72 -11.47 -16.92
CA GLU A 118 -9.88 -10.89 -17.99
C GLU A 118 -8.38 -11.03 -17.69
N VAL A 119 -7.70 -9.90 -17.46
CA VAL A 119 -6.26 -9.84 -17.16
C VAL A 119 -5.94 -10.02 -15.67
N PHE A 120 -6.97 -10.10 -14.82
CA PHE A 120 -6.81 -10.20 -13.37
C PHE A 120 -6.85 -11.67 -12.93
N ASP A 121 -5.84 -12.11 -12.18
CA ASP A 121 -5.75 -13.46 -11.57
C ASP A 121 -5.31 -13.34 -10.11
N GLU A 122 -5.95 -12.43 -9.36
CA GLU A 122 -5.51 -12.15 -7.98
C GLU A 122 -5.81 -13.30 -7.01
N GLN A 123 -6.88 -14.06 -7.22
CA GLN A 123 -7.23 -15.19 -6.36
C GLN A 123 -6.21 -16.32 -6.41
N ARG A 124 -5.39 -16.38 -7.46
CA ARG A 124 -4.28 -17.33 -7.56
C ARG A 124 -3.19 -17.07 -6.53
N TYR A 125 -2.96 -15.82 -6.16
CA TYR A 125 -1.81 -15.38 -5.37
C TYR A 125 -2.19 -14.86 -3.99
N PHE A 126 -3.37 -14.26 -3.86
CA PHE A 126 -3.76 -13.54 -2.65
C PHE A 126 -4.95 -14.16 -1.95
N ALA A 127 -4.91 -14.11 -0.62
CA ALA A 127 -6.08 -14.32 0.22
C ALA A 127 -6.85 -12.99 0.41
N ALA A 128 -8.17 -13.09 0.52
CA ALA A 128 -9.01 -11.92 0.78
C ALA A 128 -8.87 -11.44 2.24
N GLY A 129 -8.69 -10.14 2.42
CA GLY A 129 -8.82 -9.47 3.70
C GLY A 129 -10.26 -9.54 4.22
N ARG A 130 -10.45 -9.21 5.52
CA ARG A 130 -11.78 -9.29 6.16
C ARG A 130 -12.09 -8.12 7.08
N GLN A 131 -11.15 -7.20 7.27
CA GLN A 131 -11.30 -6.11 8.24
C GLN A 131 -11.13 -4.77 7.56
N PRO A 132 -12.07 -3.82 7.76
CA PRO A 132 -11.88 -2.45 7.32
C PRO A 132 -10.69 -1.82 8.05
N CYS A 133 -10.10 -0.82 7.45
CA CYS A 133 -9.00 -0.05 8.05
C CYS A 133 -9.31 1.43 7.94
N VAL A 134 -9.50 2.07 9.09
CA VAL A 134 -9.69 3.52 9.19
C VAL A 134 -8.47 4.11 9.90
N ILE A 135 -7.86 5.10 9.26
CA ILE A 135 -6.73 5.86 9.81
C ILE A 135 -7.16 7.30 10.11
N GLU A 136 -6.53 7.93 11.09
CA GLU A 136 -6.73 9.34 11.38
C GLU A 136 -5.53 10.16 10.94
N ILE A 137 -5.78 11.14 10.07
CA ILE A 137 -4.76 12.07 9.57
C ILE A 137 -5.28 13.50 9.76
N ASN A 138 -4.56 14.30 10.55
CA ASN A 138 -4.91 15.70 10.82
C ASN A 138 -6.37 15.91 11.29
N GLY A 139 -6.88 14.98 12.14
CA GLY A 139 -8.24 15.01 12.65
C GLY A 139 -9.32 14.61 11.65
N VAL A 140 -8.92 14.00 10.51
CA VAL A 140 -9.84 13.44 9.50
C VAL A 140 -9.70 11.92 9.47
N HIS A 141 -10.84 11.22 9.58
CA HIS A 141 -10.88 9.76 9.44
C HIS A 141 -10.92 9.38 7.96
N CYS A 142 -10.01 8.51 7.57
CA CYS A 142 -9.86 8.04 6.19
C CYS A 142 -9.93 6.51 6.14
N GLY A 143 -10.89 5.95 5.42
CA GLY A 143 -10.95 4.54 5.08
C GLY A 143 -9.94 4.20 3.98
N ILE A 144 -9.21 3.08 4.12
CA ILE A 144 -8.29 2.58 3.09
C ILE A 144 -9.01 1.50 2.29
N ASN A 145 -9.02 1.65 0.97
CA ASN A 145 -9.50 0.67 0.00
C ASN A 145 -8.49 0.47 -1.12
N ILE A 146 -8.50 -0.68 -1.77
CA ILE A 146 -7.62 -0.99 -2.89
C ILE A 146 -8.46 -1.38 -4.11
N CYS A 147 -8.42 -0.55 -5.18
CA CYS A 147 -8.96 -0.83 -6.51
C CYS A 147 -10.40 -1.41 -6.47
N ALA A 148 -10.56 -2.72 -6.71
CA ALA A 148 -11.85 -3.41 -6.81
C ALA A 148 -12.73 -3.32 -5.54
N ASP A 149 -12.16 -2.97 -4.40
CA ASP A 149 -12.91 -2.83 -3.15
C ASP A 149 -14.05 -1.79 -3.24
N VAL A 150 -13.90 -0.78 -4.10
CA VAL A 150 -14.90 0.30 -4.26
C VAL A 150 -15.90 0.06 -5.38
N TRP A 151 -15.81 -1.07 -6.09
CA TRP A 151 -16.69 -1.35 -7.25
C TRP A 151 -17.97 -2.09 -6.86
N GLU A 152 -17.99 -2.77 -5.73
CA GLU A 152 -19.12 -3.54 -5.25
C GLU A 152 -19.38 -3.27 -3.76
N PRO A 153 -20.63 -3.26 -3.30
CA PRO A 153 -20.96 -3.17 -1.87
C PRO A 153 -20.28 -4.29 -1.07
N GLY A 154 -19.78 -3.96 0.11
CA GLY A 154 -19.11 -4.94 0.95
C GLY A 154 -18.47 -4.36 2.19
N ALA A 155 -17.43 -5.03 2.70
CA ALA A 155 -16.74 -4.62 3.93
C ALA A 155 -16.07 -3.22 3.84
N ALA A 156 -15.92 -2.68 2.64
CA ALA A 156 -15.47 -1.30 2.42
C ALA A 156 -16.54 -0.26 2.80
N ASP A 157 -17.81 -0.67 2.94
CA ASP A 157 -18.95 0.19 3.23
C ASP A 157 -19.31 0.20 4.73
N ALA A 158 -18.59 -0.53 5.55
CA ALA A 158 -18.86 -0.72 6.98
C ALA A 158 -18.16 0.31 7.88
#